data_92b6fa9782a0f8065de68cb0aa7590f7
#
_entry.id   92b6fa9782a0f8065de68cb0aa7590f7
#
_cell.length_a   1.000
_cell.length_b   1.000
_cell.length_c   1.000
_cell.angle_alpha   90.00
_cell.angle_beta   90.00
_cell.angle_gamma   90.00
#
_symmetry.space_group_name_H-M   'P 1'
#
loop_
_entity.id
_entity.type
_entity.pdbx_description
1 polymer ?
#
loop_
_entity_poly.entity_id
_entity_poly.type
_entity_poly.pdbx_seq_one_letter_code
_entity_poly.pdbx_strand_id
1 'polypeptide(L)'
;MGQGSLKGKHLLGLQNVSPEEIKLILNVAKKMKKIVLSDDKKVPLLKGKSIVNLFMEPSTRTRSSFELAGKYLGADVINLSPSGSSMGKGESFRDTLLTLSYMGTDAIVMRHSAEGAPLYATKAVDPIIINAGDGAHEHPTQALLDMYSILEKKESIEGLKVVILGDIMHSRVARSNIYGLTKMGAKVHLAGPRTMVYPELEKLGVTVHHDIREAVADADVVNVLRIQLERIHSALYPTNREYARIFGINNDVLKLAKDDVMVMHPGPMNRGLEIAPDVAYSDQSVIQEQVRNGVAVRMAVLYLTIIGGDGSELAY
;
A
#
# COMPACT_ATOMS: atom_id res chain seq x y z
N MET A 1 -29.90 4.36 2.06
CA MET A 1 -28.77 5.23 2.43
C MET A 1 -27.75 5.09 1.33
N GLY A 2 -27.35 6.19 0.68
CA GLY A 2 -26.54 6.17 -0.52
C GLY A 2 -25.19 5.50 -0.34
N GLN A 3 -24.72 4.80 -1.37
CA GLN A 3 -23.37 4.26 -1.50
C GLN A 3 -22.37 5.33 -1.06
N GLY A 4 -21.50 5.03 -0.09
CA GLY A 4 -20.66 6.00 0.57
C GLY A 4 -19.76 6.77 -0.39
N SER A 5 -20.05 8.05 -0.58
CA SER A 5 -19.17 8.95 -1.36
C SER A 5 -17.86 9.15 -0.62
N LEU A 6 -16.74 9.05 -1.33
CA LEU A 6 -15.41 9.38 -0.81
C LEU A 6 -15.01 10.84 -1.06
N LYS A 7 -15.88 11.65 -1.71
CA LYS A 7 -15.63 13.06 -1.99
C LYS A 7 -15.35 13.85 -0.71
N GLY A 8 -14.24 14.55 -0.67
CA GLY A 8 -13.80 15.35 0.47
C GLY A 8 -13.28 14.54 1.65
N LYS A 9 -13.27 13.18 1.58
CA LYS A 9 -12.73 12.35 2.64
C LYS A 9 -11.21 12.21 2.52
N HIS A 10 -10.54 12.31 3.65
CA HIS A 10 -9.12 11.95 3.74
C HIS A 10 -8.97 10.42 3.71
N LEU A 11 -7.89 9.92 3.11
CA LEU A 11 -7.51 8.51 3.17
C LEU A 11 -6.30 8.34 4.08
N LEU A 12 -6.53 8.11 5.37
CA LEU A 12 -5.47 8.04 6.38
C LEU A 12 -4.98 6.61 6.65
N GLY A 13 -5.87 5.62 6.48
CA GLY A 13 -5.62 4.19 6.68
C GLY A 13 -6.82 3.38 6.24
N LEU A 14 -6.76 2.06 6.36
CA LEU A 14 -7.88 1.15 6.07
C LEU A 14 -8.67 0.75 7.33
N GLN A 15 -8.17 1.09 8.51
CA GLN A 15 -8.86 0.78 9.76
C GLN A 15 -10.29 1.36 9.80
N ASN A 16 -10.49 2.57 9.28
CA ASN A 16 -11.78 3.28 9.31
C ASN A 16 -12.48 3.36 7.95
N VAL A 17 -11.98 2.67 6.94
CA VAL A 17 -12.60 2.56 5.60
C VAL A 17 -13.53 1.34 5.58
N SER A 18 -14.77 1.51 5.11
CA SER A 18 -15.74 0.41 5.05
C SER A 18 -15.43 -0.58 3.92
N PRO A 19 -15.95 -1.83 3.98
CA PRO A 19 -15.83 -2.78 2.86
C PRO A 19 -16.40 -2.23 1.55
N GLU A 20 -17.50 -1.46 1.62
CA GLU A 20 -18.15 -0.86 0.45
C GLU A 20 -17.25 0.20 -0.18
N GLU A 21 -16.58 1.04 0.64
CA GLU A 21 -15.62 2.03 0.16
C GLU A 21 -14.38 1.36 -0.46
N ILE A 22 -13.88 0.27 0.13
CA ILE A 22 -12.80 -0.54 -0.46
C ILE A 22 -13.25 -1.07 -1.83
N LYS A 23 -14.43 -1.70 -1.92
CA LYS A 23 -14.98 -2.22 -3.17
C LYS A 23 -15.13 -1.13 -4.23
N LEU A 24 -15.61 0.05 -3.84
CA LEU A 24 -15.71 1.20 -4.73
C LEU A 24 -14.36 1.59 -5.31
N ILE A 25 -13.32 1.74 -4.47
CA ILE A 25 -11.97 2.07 -4.92
C ILE A 25 -11.45 1.01 -5.90
N LEU A 26 -11.61 -0.29 -5.58
CA LEU A 26 -11.13 -1.38 -6.41
C LEU A 26 -11.87 -1.45 -7.76
N ASN A 27 -13.18 -1.19 -7.78
CA ASN A 27 -13.97 -1.14 -9.00
C ASN A 27 -13.57 0.03 -9.91
N VAL A 28 -13.33 1.21 -9.34
CA VAL A 28 -12.83 2.36 -10.10
C VAL A 28 -11.41 2.12 -10.58
N ALA A 29 -10.55 1.48 -9.77
CA ALA A 29 -9.20 1.11 -10.16
C ALA A 29 -9.17 0.18 -11.39
N LYS A 30 -10.15 -0.72 -11.53
CA LYS A 30 -10.31 -1.59 -12.71
C LYS A 30 -10.51 -0.75 -13.98
N LYS A 31 -11.30 0.33 -13.93
CA LYS A 31 -11.47 1.27 -15.03
C LYS A 31 -10.20 2.09 -15.29
N MET A 32 -9.57 2.61 -14.23
CA MET A 32 -8.33 3.37 -14.33
C MET A 32 -7.18 2.54 -14.92
N LYS A 33 -7.15 1.22 -14.67
CA LYS A 33 -6.14 0.35 -15.27
C LYS A 33 -6.24 0.28 -16.79
N LYS A 34 -7.44 0.36 -17.37
CA LYS A 34 -7.61 0.42 -18.84
C LYS A 34 -6.93 1.66 -19.40
N ILE A 35 -7.04 2.82 -18.71
CA ILE A 35 -6.35 4.06 -19.09
C ILE A 35 -4.83 3.87 -19.00
N VAL A 36 -4.32 3.27 -17.91
CA VAL A 36 -2.87 3.00 -17.76
C VAL A 36 -2.32 2.12 -18.88
N LEU A 37 -3.14 1.23 -19.43
CA LEU A 37 -2.78 0.30 -20.50
C LEU A 37 -3.00 0.85 -21.91
N SER A 38 -3.75 1.94 -22.07
CA SER A 38 -4.02 2.55 -23.38
C SER A 38 -2.81 3.33 -23.89
N ASP A 39 -2.81 3.63 -25.19
CA ASP A 39 -1.77 4.47 -25.81
C ASP A 39 -1.88 5.93 -25.35
N ASP A 40 -3.11 6.47 -25.28
CA ASP A 40 -3.38 7.77 -24.65
C ASP A 40 -3.76 7.56 -23.18
N LYS A 41 -2.81 7.88 -22.31
CA LYS A 41 -2.97 7.71 -20.86
C LYS A 41 -3.52 8.95 -20.16
N LYS A 42 -3.78 10.04 -20.90
CA LYS A 42 -4.24 11.30 -20.31
C LYS A 42 -5.75 11.47 -20.45
N VAL A 43 -6.40 11.67 -19.30
CA VAL A 43 -7.84 11.97 -19.20
C VAL A 43 -8.03 13.21 -18.33
N PRO A 44 -8.91 14.16 -18.68
CA PRO A 44 -9.01 15.45 -18.00
C PRO A 44 -9.89 15.41 -16.74
N LEU A 45 -9.91 14.29 -16.00
CA LEU A 45 -10.78 14.10 -14.84
C LEU A 45 -10.44 15.00 -13.65
N LEU A 46 -9.17 15.39 -13.53
CA LEU A 46 -8.67 16.31 -12.50
C LEU A 46 -8.09 17.59 -13.11
N LYS A 47 -8.56 18.00 -14.29
CA LYS A 47 -8.14 19.25 -14.93
C LYS A 47 -8.42 20.46 -14.01
N GLY A 48 -7.40 21.29 -13.79
CA GLY A 48 -7.48 22.45 -12.90
C GLY A 48 -7.38 22.12 -11.42
N LYS A 49 -7.04 20.87 -11.06
CA LYS A 49 -6.73 20.44 -9.69
C LYS A 49 -5.23 20.38 -9.46
N SER A 50 -4.80 20.76 -8.27
CA SER A 50 -3.40 20.75 -7.84
C SER A 50 -3.16 19.73 -6.75
N ILE A 51 -2.12 18.90 -6.92
CA ILE A 51 -1.74 17.83 -6.00
C ILE A 51 -0.30 18.02 -5.58
N VAL A 52 -0.03 17.99 -4.29
CA VAL A 52 1.33 18.02 -3.75
C VAL A 52 1.70 16.66 -3.19
N ASN A 53 2.75 16.06 -3.73
CA ASN A 53 3.40 14.89 -3.14
C ASN A 53 4.45 15.35 -2.12
N LEU A 54 4.08 15.37 -0.83
CA LEU A 54 4.95 15.77 0.29
C LEU A 54 5.59 14.53 0.90
N PHE A 55 6.81 14.20 0.46
CA PHE A 55 7.51 13.00 0.87
C PHE A 55 8.70 13.32 1.79
N MET A 56 8.49 13.13 3.09
CA MET A 56 9.50 13.35 4.15
C MET A 56 10.46 12.16 4.31
N GLU A 57 10.14 11.02 3.71
CA GLU A 57 11.01 9.84 3.60
C GLU A 57 11.30 9.51 2.12
N PRO A 58 12.48 8.97 1.78
CA PRO A 58 12.77 8.51 0.43
C PRO A 58 11.77 7.46 -0.05
N SER A 59 11.23 7.64 -1.24
CA SER A 59 10.35 6.67 -1.90
C SER A 59 10.28 6.91 -3.39
N THR A 60 10.95 6.09 -4.17
CA THR A 60 10.90 6.18 -5.63
C THR A 60 9.56 5.70 -6.17
N ARG A 61 9.17 4.46 -5.83
CA ARG A 61 7.95 3.83 -6.37
C ARG A 61 6.68 4.60 -6.02
N THR A 62 6.44 4.85 -4.74
CA THR A 62 5.18 5.46 -4.29
C THR A 62 5.06 6.89 -4.82
N ARG A 63 6.13 7.70 -4.74
CA ARG A 63 6.14 9.07 -5.25
C ARG A 63 5.87 9.11 -6.76
N SER A 64 6.68 8.37 -7.55
CA SER A 64 6.50 8.36 -9.01
C SER A 64 5.14 7.83 -9.44
N SER A 65 4.60 6.85 -8.72
CA SER A 65 3.27 6.30 -8.99
C SER A 65 2.14 7.30 -8.73
N PHE A 66 2.20 8.09 -7.64
CA PHE A 66 1.25 9.19 -7.40
C PHE A 66 1.43 10.32 -8.40
N GLU A 67 2.66 10.65 -8.76
CA GLU A 67 2.95 11.65 -9.79
C GLU A 67 2.33 11.24 -11.13
N LEU A 68 2.56 10.01 -11.57
CA LEU A 68 1.95 9.50 -12.80
C LEU A 68 0.42 9.46 -12.70
N ALA A 69 -0.13 9.00 -11.57
CA ALA A 69 -1.56 8.96 -11.35
C ALA A 69 -2.22 10.34 -11.50
N GLY A 70 -1.68 11.37 -10.85
CA GLY A 70 -2.18 12.74 -10.98
C GLY A 70 -2.07 13.29 -12.41
N LYS A 71 -0.89 13.09 -13.04
CA LYS A 71 -0.64 13.55 -14.42
C LYS A 71 -1.53 12.84 -15.45
N TYR A 72 -1.82 11.55 -15.27
CA TYR A 72 -2.74 10.82 -16.15
C TYR A 72 -4.18 11.30 -16.01
N LEU A 73 -4.56 11.77 -14.82
CA LEU A 73 -5.87 12.38 -14.58
C LEU A 73 -5.95 13.86 -14.99
N GLY A 74 -4.86 14.45 -15.49
CA GLY A 74 -4.81 15.84 -15.94
C GLY A 74 -4.63 16.88 -14.82
N ALA A 75 -4.21 16.46 -13.62
CA ALA A 75 -3.89 17.36 -12.52
C ALA A 75 -2.49 17.97 -12.65
N ASP A 76 -2.29 19.14 -12.05
CA ASP A 76 -0.98 19.71 -11.79
C ASP A 76 -0.35 19.06 -10.55
N VAL A 77 0.82 18.43 -10.72
CA VAL A 77 1.46 17.67 -9.66
C VAL A 77 2.82 18.27 -9.31
N ILE A 78 3.00 18.59 -8.03
CA ILE A 78 4.24 19.10 -7.45
C ILE A 78 4.83 18.06 -6.52
N ASN A 79 6.14 17.78 -6.63
CA ASN A 79 6.86 16.90 -5.71
C ASN A 79 7.73 17.73 -4.77
N LEU A 80 7.57 17.54 -3.47
CA LEU A 80 8.38 18.15 -2.43
C LEU A 80 9.06 17.10 -1.56
N SER A 81 10.30 17.38 -1.21
CA SER A 81 11.10 16.57 -0.29
C SER A 81 11.95 17.48 0.61
N PRO A 82 12.39 17.03 1.80
CA PRO A 82 13.17 17.87 2.73
C PRO A 82 14.42 18.47 2.10
N SER A 83 15.13 17.70 1.27
CA SER A 83 16.41 18.10 0.66
C SER A 83 16.30 19.21 -0.39
N GLY A 84 15.10 19.65 -0.74
CA GLY A 84 14.88 20.72 -1.74
C GLY A 84 13.89 21.78 -1.27
N SER A 85 13.57 21.83 0.03
CA SER A 85 12.56 22.73 0.58
C SER A 85 13.10 23.60 1.72
N SER A 86 12.34 24.62 2.12
CA SER A 86 12.62 25.48 3.28
C SER A 86 12.66 24.74 4.62
N MET A 87 12.16 23.50 4.69
CA MET A 87 12.32 22.64 5.86
C MET A 87 13.80 22.38 6.22
N GLY A 88 14.67 22.30 5.20
CA GLY A 88 16.13 22.26 5.41
C GLY A 88 16.71 23.52 6.05
N LYS A 89 15.93 24.61 6.11
CA LYS A 89 16.30 25.90 6.72
C LYS A 89 15.63 26.11 8.08
N GLY A 90 14.94 25.08 8.63
CA GLY A 90 14.29 25.14 9.94
C GLY A 90 12.80 25.51 9.91
N GLU A 91 12.15 25.52 8.73
CA GLU A 91 10.68 25.69 8.65
C GLU A 91 9.98 24.50 9.33
N SER A 92 8.99 24.80 10.15
CA SER A 92 8.22 23.74 10.85
C SER A 92 7.34 22.98 9.86
N PHE A 93 7.05 21.71 10.19
CA PHE A 93 6.11 20.89 9.41
C PHE A 93 4.73 21.55 9.25
N ARG A 94 4.26 22.24 10.32
CA ARG A 94 3.00 22.98 10.29
C ARG A 94 3.03 24.13 9.29
N ASP A 95 4.10 24.92 9.30
CA ASP A 95 4.23 26.09 8.40
C ASP A 95 4.32 25.66 6.94
N THR A 96 5.02 24.55 6.67
CA THR A 96 5.03 23.92 5.34
C THR A 96 3.61 23.55 4.90
N LEU A 97 2.82 22.89 5.76
CA LEU A 97 1.44 22.53 5.44
C LEU A 97 0.57 23.76 5.18
N LEU A 98 0.66 24.80 6.01
CA LEU A 98 -0.08 26.04 5.84
C LEU A 98 0.30 26.73 4.52
N THR A 99 1.59 26.81 4.20
CA THR A 99 2.07 27.36 2.94
C THR A 99 1.45 26.66 1.74
N LEU A 100 1.43 25.33 1.74
CA LEU A 100 0.83 24.54 0.65
C LEU A 100 -0.69 24.76 0.56
N SER A 101 -1.38 24.83 1.70
CA SER A 101 -2.81 25.12 1.75
C SER A 101 -3.15 26.49 1.18
N TYR A 102 -2.41 27.54 1.60
CA TYR A 102 -2.61 28.90 1.09
C TYR A 102 -2.24 29.10 -0.38
N MET A 103 -1.42 28.20 -0.98
CA MET A 103 -1.18 28.13 -2.42
C MET A 103 -2.37 27.57 -3.21
N GLY A 104 -3.44 27.14 -2.56
CA GLY A 104 -4.64 26.60 -3.22
C GLY A 104 -4.51 25.12 -3.63
N THR A 105 -3.70 24.33 -2.94
CA THR A 105 -3.56 22.90 -3.18
C THR A 105 -4.88 22.18 -2.86
N ASP A 106 -5.37 21.31 -3.77
CA ASP A 106 -6.58 20.51 -3.56
C ASP A 106 -6.31 19.24 -2.73
N ALA A 107 -5.15 18.62 -2.91
CA ALA A 107 -4.79 17.40 -2.16
C ALA A 107 -3.28 17.33 -1.85
N ILE A 108 -2.96 16.81 -0.67
CA ILE A 108 -1.59 16.54 -0.23
C ILE A 108 -1.44 15.02 -0.04
N VAL A 109 -0.61 14.41 -0.86
CA VAL A 109 -0.18 13.00 -0.70
C VAL A 109 1.04 13.00 0.19
N MET A 110 0.90 12.46 1.39
CA MET A 110 1.90 12.59 2.44
C MET A 110 2.57 11.25 2.78
N ARG A 111 3.91 11.27 2.84
CA ARG A 111 4.71 10.20 3.44
C ARG A 111 5.61 10.75 4.53
N HIS A 112 5.51 10.20 5.75
CA HIS A 112 6.21 10.71 6.91
C HIS A 112 6.78 9.59 7.79
N SER A 113 7.89 9.85 8.49
CA SER A 113 8.48 8.90 9.44
C SER A 113 7.69 8.80 10.76
N ALA A 114 7.03 9.89 11.18
CA ALA A 114 6.20 9.87 12.37
C ALA A 114 4.81 9.33 12.06
N GLU A 115 4.36 8.39 12.89
CA GLU A 115 3.01 7.87 12.90
C GLU A 115 2.02 9.00 13.27
N GLY A 116 0.87 9.03 12.59
CA GLY A 116 -0.16 10.04 12.82
C GLY A 116 0.12 11.41 12.18
N ALA A 117 1.24 11.63 11.49
CA ALA A 117 1.49 12.89 10.79
C ALA A 117 0.39 13.24 9.76
N PRO A 118 -0.18 12.28 8.98
CA PRO A 118 -1.33 12.56 8.12
C PRO A 118 -2.58 12.98 8.92
N LEU A 119 -2.84 12.36 10.06
CA LEU A 119 -3.95 12.75 10.93
C LEU A 119 -3.75 14.15 11.51
N TYR A 120 -2.53 14.50 11.89
CA TYR A 120 -2.22 15.89 12.32
C TYR A 120 -2.49 16.87 11.18
N ALA A 121 -2.10 16.55 9.95
CA ALA A 121 -2.31 17.43 8.80
C ALA A 121 -3.79 17.72 8.56
N THR A 122 -4.70 16.75 8.73
CA THR A 122 -6.16 16.98 8.57
C THR A 122 -6.74 17.99 9.56
N LYS A 123 -6.06 18.23 10.67
CA LYS A 123 -6.47 19.24 11.67
C LYS A 123 -5.82 20.61 11.44
N ALA A 124 -4.81 20.68 10.61
CA ALA A 124 -4.02 21.87 10.38
C ALA A 124 -4.39 22.61 9.09
N VAL A 125 -4.90 21.89 8.07
CA VAL A 125 -5.14 22.46 6.73
C VAL A 125 -6.37 21.83 6.05
N ASP A 126 -6.94 22.57 5.08
CA ASP A 126 -8.15 22.17 4.36
C ASP A 126 -7.95 21.15 3.22
N PRO A 127 -6.80 21.10 2.49
CA PRO A 127 -6.58 20.14 1.42
C PRO A 127 -6.85 18.69 1.85
N ILE A 128 -7.29 17.86 0.90
CA ILE A 128 -7.49 16.43 1.14
C ILE A 128 -6.14 15.78 1.45
N ILE A 129 -6.07 15.04 2.54
CA ILE A 129 -4.84 14.31 2.94
C ILE A 129 -4.95 12.84 2.54
N ILE A 130 -3.94 12.37 1.80
CA ILE A 130 -3.81 10.97 1.40
C ILE A 130 -2.51 10.42 1.99
N ASN A 131 -2.63 9.43 2.87
CA ASN A 131 -1.49 8.76 3.48
C ASN A 131 -0.76 7.85 2.48
N ALA A 132 0.48 8.18 2.16
CA ALA A 132 1.40 7.39 1.34
C ALA A 132 2.41 6.59 2.19
N GLY A 133 2.13 6.44 3.47
CA GLY A 133 2.89 5.69 4.47
C GLY A 133 3.41 6.56 5.61
N ASP A 134 2.98 6.29 6.84
CA ASP A 134 3.42 6.99 8.05
C ASP A 134 4.00 6.00 9.08
N GLY A 135 5.26 6.17 9.43
CA GLY A 135 5.98 5.34 10.40
C GLY A 135 5.79 3.84 10.17
N ALA A 136 5.38 3.12 11.21
CA ALA A 136 4.92 1.72 11.17
C ALA A 136 3.38 1.61 11.20
N HIS A 137 2.64 2.75 11.07
CA HIS A 137 1.19 2.79 11.23
C HIS A 137 0.44 2.22 10.02
N GLU A 138 0.28 2.97 8.92
CA GLU A 138 -0.46 2.47 7.75
C GLU A 138 0.12 2.95 6.40
N HIS A 139 -0.15 2.18 5.35
CA HIS A 139 0.08 2.52 3.95
C HIS A 139 -1.12 2.07 3.11
N PRO A 140 -2.27 2.78 3.20
CA PRO A 140 -3.54 2.31 2.66
C PRO A 140 -3.50 2.00 1.17
N THR A 141 -2.85 2.83 0.36
CA THR A 141 -2.77 2.59 -1.09
C THR A 141 -1.89 1.41 -1.49
N GLN A 142 -1.01 0.93 -0.60
CA GLN A 142 -0.29 -0.33 -0.82
C GLN A 142 -1.22 -1.51 -0.61
N ALA A 143 -1.96 -1.56 0.49
CA ALA A 143 -2.91 -2.65 0.72
C ALA A 143 -4.04 -2.68 -0.32
N LEU A 144 -4.51 -1.51 -0.78
CA LEU A 144 -5.49 -1.43 -1.86
C LEU A 144 -4.95 -2.00 -3.18
N LEU A 145 -3.69 -1.70 -3.56
CA LEU A 145 -3.11 -2.30 -4.77
C LEU A 145 -2.82 -3.79 -4.62
N ASP A 146 -2.49 -4.24 -3.41
CA ASP A 146 -2.32 -5.67 -3.11
C ASP A 146 -3.66 -6.40 -3.28
N MET A 147 -4.74 -5.89 -2.67
CA MET A 147 -6.09 -6.42 -2.84
C MET A 147 -6.57 -6.38 -4.30
N TYR A 148 -6.27 -5.30 -5.02
CA TYR A 148 -6.61 -5.20 -6.44
C TYR A 148 -5.88 -6.28 -7.27
N SER A 149 -4.60 -6.52 -6.97
CA SER A 149 -3.80 -7.56 -7.65
C SER A 149 -4.36 -8.97 -7.35
N ILE A 150 -4.82 -9.21 -6.12
CA ILE A 150 -5.49 -10.47 -5.76
C ILE A 150 -6.78 -10.63 -6.57
N LEU A 151 -7.63 -9.61 -6.62
CA LEU A 151 -8.90 -9.65 -7.38
C LEU A 151 -8.68 -9.92 -8.87
N GLU A 152 -7.61 -9.40 -9.47
CA GLU A 152 -7.31 -9.66 -10.89
C GLU A 152 -6.95 -11.11 -11.18
N LYS A 153 -6.30 -11.80 -10.24
CA LYS A 153 -5.82 -13.17 -10.44
C LYS A 153 -6.77 -14.23 -9.88
N LYS A 154 -7.46 -13.91 -8.77
CA LYS A 154 -8.29 -14.86 -8.02
C LYS A 154 -9.79 -14.55 -8.10
N GLU A 155 -10.19 -13.46 -8.76
CA GLU A 155 -11.57 -12.99 -8.95
C GLU A 155 -12.33 -12.64 -7.66
N SER A 156 -11.94 -13.19 -6.51
CA SER A 156 -12.48 -12.90 -5.19
C SER A 156 -11.36 -12.78 -4.17
N ILE A 157 -11.65 -12.09 -3.06
CA ILE A 157 -10.77 -12.07 -1.86
C ILE A 157 -11.41 -12.92 -0.75
N GLU A 158 -12.74 -13.00 -0.73
CA GLU A 158 -13.48 -13.70 0.31
C GLU A 158 -13.10 -15.17 0.37
N GLY A 159 -12.79 -15.66 1.57
CA GLY A 159 -12.44 -17.06 1.85
C GLY A 159 -11.00 -17.45 1.48
N LEU A 160 -10.25 -16.64 0.73
CA LEU A 160 -8.85 -16.94 0.40
C LEU A 160 -7.96 -16.97 1.64
N LYS A 161 -7.05 -17.94 1.68
CA LYS A 161 -5.95 -17.97 2.64
C LYS A 161 -4.82 -17.07 2.16
N VAL A 162 -4.68 -15.91 2.80
CA VAL A 162 -3.63 -14.92 2.49
C VAL A 162 -2.60 -14.92 3.61
N VAL A 163 -1.37 -15.30 3.28
CA VAL A 163 -0.25 -15.35 4.22
C VAL A 163 0.60 -14.11 4.06
N ILE A 164 0.84 -13.38 5.14
CA ILE A 164 1.75 -12.23 5.20
C ILE A 164 2.97 -12.65 6.02
N LEU A 165 4.15 -12.61 5.39
CA LEU A 165 5.39 -13.13 5.96
C LEU A 165 6.41 -12.04 6.25
N GLY A 166 7.05 -12.11 7.40
CA GLY A 166 8.22 -11.31 7.74
C GLY A 166 8.07 -10.45 8.98
N ASP A 167 8.57 -9.21 8.92
CA ASP A 167 8.49 -8.25 10.01
C ASP A 167 7.11 -7.57 10.05
N ILE A 168 6.17 -8.20 10.74
CA ILE A 168 4.80 -7.71 10.86
C ILE A 168 4.74 -6.46 11.76
N MET A 169 5.50 -6.47 12.85
CA MET A 169 5.46 -5.41 13.87
C MET A 169 5.81 -4.03 13.34
N HIS A 170 6.85 -3.93 12.53
CA HIS A 170 7.34 -2.66 12.01
C HIS A 170 6.84 -2.34 10.60
N SER A 171 5.92 -3.17 10.06
CA SER A 171 5.43 -3.03 8.71
C SER A 171 4.07 -2.33 8.64
N ARG A 172 4.07 -1.07 8.23
CA ARG A 172 2.85 -0.34 7.85
C ARG A 172 2.06 -1.03 6.72
N VAL A 173 2.75 -1.80 5.86
CA VAL A 173 2.12 -2.57 4.79
C VAL A 173 1.33 -3.75 5.36
N ALA A 174 1.94 -4.50 6.30
CA ALA A 174 1.24 -5.59 6.98
C ALA A 174 -0.02 -5.09 7.67
N ARG A 175 0.08 -3.99 8.42
CA ARG A 175 -1.04 -3.43 9.17
C ARG A 175 -2.22 -3.04 8.28
N SER A 176 -1.96 -2.30 7.19
CA SER A 176 -3.02 -1.95 6.23
C SER A 176 -3.60 -3.19 5.54
N ASN A 177 -2.77 -4.18 5.19
CA ASN A 177 -3.26 -5.44 4.60
C ASN A 177 -4.13 -6.24 5.59
N ILE A 178 -3.75 -6.30 6.87
CA ILE A 178 -4.58 -6.94 7.90
C ILE A 178 -5.97 -6.31 7.92
N TYR A 179 -6.07 -4.98 8.06
CA TYR A 179 -7.36 -4.30 8.07
C TYR A 179 -8.15 -4.47 6.77
N GLY A 180 -7.51 -4.31 5.62
CA GLY A 180 -8.19 -4.41 4.33
C GLY A 180 -8.67 -5.83 4.03
N LEU A 181 -7.79 -6.82 4.14
CA LEU A 181 -8.08 -8.21 3.78
C LEU A 181 -9.10 -8.86 4.71
N THR A 182 -9.02 -8.62 6.03
CA THR A 182 -10.01 -9.16 6.98
C THR A 182 -11.40 -8.58 6.72
N LYS A 183 -11.50 -7.28 6.41
CA LYS A 183 -12.78 -6.65 6.02
C LYS A 183 -13.36 -7.18 4.72
N MET A 184 -12.48 -7.63 3.80
CA MET A 184 -12.89 -8.25 2.53
C MET A 184 -13.14 -9.76 2.65
N GLY A 185 -13.09 -10.32 3.86
CA GLY A 185 -13.43 -11.72 4.12
C GLY A 185 -12.30 -12.72 3.87
N ALA A 186 -11.06 -12.30 3.71
CA ALA A 186 -9.91 -13.20 3.61
C ALA A 186 -9.58 -13.84 4.96
N LYS A 187 -9.07 -15.07 4.94
CA LYS A 187 -8.43 -15.74 6.09
C LYS A 187 -6.97 -15.31 6.12
N VAL A 188 -6.66 -14.30 6.93
CA VAL A 188 -5.32 -13.72 7.02
C VAL A 188 -4.47 -14.49 8.01
N HIS A 189 -3.34 -15.01 7.54
CA HIS A 189 -2.34 -15.69 8.34
C HIS A 189 -1.05 -14.85 8.37
N LEU A 190 -0.48 -14.69 9.55
CA LEU A 190 0.78 -13.96 9.76
C LEU A 190 1.87 -14.94 10.15
N ALA A 191 3.08 -14.81 9.57
CA ALA A 191 4.19 -15.64 10.00
C ALA A 191 5.53 -14.91 9.97
N GLY A 192 6.38 -15.27 10.92
CA GLY A 192 7.72 -14.72 11.08
C GLY A 192 8.35 -15.05 12.44
N PRO A 193 9.54 -14.50 12.71
CA PRO A 193 10.19 -14.65 14.01
C PRO A 193 9.28 -14.19 15.16
N ARG A 194 9.37 -14.87 16.32
CA ARG A 194 8.61 -14.48 17.52
C ARG A 194 8.86 -13.04 17.97
N THR A 195 10.00 -12.50 17.65
CA THR A 195 10.38 -11.10 17.90
C THR A 195 9.72 -10.09 16.96
N MET A 196 9.06 -10.55 15.88
CA MET A 196 8.46 -9.73 14.85
C MET A 196 6.96 -10.00 14.65
N VAL A 197 6.44 -11.09 15.21
CA VAL A 197 5.03 -11.48 15.12
C VAL A 197 4.54 -11.93 16.48
N TYR A 198 3.66 -11.15 17.10
CA TYR A 198 3.14 -11.44 18.43
C TYR A 198 1.77 -12.09 18.40
N PRO A 199 1.48 -13.02 19.34
CA PRO A 199 0.17 -13.69 19.42
C PRO A 199 -1.01 -12.72 19.59
N GLU A 200 -0.80 -11.55 20.21
CA GLU A 200 -1.84 -10.54 20.42
C GLU A 200 -2.45 -10.00 19.12
N LEU A 201 -1.76 -10.17 17.98
CA LEU A 201 -2.29 -9.81 16.67
C LEU A 201 -3.54 -10.62 16.29
N GLU A 202 -3.77 -11.78 16.91
CA GLU A 202 -4.99 -12.60 16.72
C GLU A 202 -6.27 -11.85 17.11
N LYS A 203 -6.17 -10.83 17.99
CA LYS A 203 -7.28 -9.93 18.30
C LYS A 203 -7.79 -9.13 17.10
N LEU A 204 -7.00 -9.06 16.02
CA LEU A 204 -7.39 -8.44 14.74
C LEU A 204 -8.11 -9.41 13.79
N GLY A 205 -8.44 -10.63 14.24
CA GLY A 205 -9.13 -11.65 13.44
C GLY A 205 -8.19 -12.38 12.47
N VAL A 206 -6.91 -12.46 12.79
CA VAL A 206 -5.88 -13.16 11.99
C VAL A 206 -5.38 -14.41 12.74
N THR A 207 -4.69 -15.31 12.04
CA THR A 207 -4.00 -16.47 12.65
C THR A 207 -2.49 -16.21 12.65
N VAL A 208 -1.85 -16.46 13.80
CA VAL A 208 -0.40 -16.25 13.98
C VAL A 208 0.34 -17.58 13.91
N HIS A 209 1.43 -17.62 13.16
CA HIS A 209 2.35 -18.75 13.03
C HIS A 209 3.79 -18.32 13.29
N HIS A 210 4.58 -19.24 13.83
CA HIS A 210 6.04 -19.08 13.99
C HIS A 210 6.83 -20.07 13.14
N ASP A 211 6.14 -20.96 12.43
CA ASP A 211 6.66 -21.80 11.34
C ASP A 211 6.03 -21.35 10.02
N ILE A 212 6.88 -20.91 9.08
CA ILE A 212 6.40 -20.45 7.78
C ILE A 212 5.84 -21.59 6.93
N ARG A 213 6.27 -22.84 7.15
CA ARG A 213 5.78 -24.00 6.42
C ARG A 213 4.33 -24.30 6.77
N GLU A 214 3.96 -24.21 8.06
CA GLU A 214 2.57 -24.33 8.51
C GLU A 214 1.71 -23.18 7.96
N ALA A 215 2.26 -21.97 7.97
CA ALA A 215 1.54 -20.82 7.46
C ALA A 215 1.25 -20.93 5.96
N VAL A 216 2.25 -21.33 5.16
CA VAL A 216 2.19 -21.38 3.68
C VAL A 216 1.40 -22.58 3.18
N ALA A 217 1.26 -23.68 3.97
CA ALA A 217 0.48 -24.84 3.56
C ALA A 217 -0.92 -24.41 3.05
N ASP A 218 -1.30 -24.86 1.87
CA ASP A 218 -2.58 -24.58 1.20
C ASP A 218 -2.89 -23.06 1.02
N ALA A 219 -1.89 -22.19 1.00
CA ALA A 219 -2.08 -20.77 0.79
C ALA A 219 -2.49 -20.45 -0.65
N ASP A 220 -3.45 -19.52 -0.80
CA ASP A 220 -3.84 -18.94 -2.10
C ASP A 220 -2.92 -17.78 -2.50
N VAL A 221 -2.45 -17.03 -1.50
CA VAL A 221 -1.60 -15.85 -1.67
C VAL A 221 -0.53 -15.81 -0.59
N VAL A 222 0.71 -15.53 -1.01
CA VAL A 222 1.85 -15.32 -0.12
C VAL A 222 2.40 -13.91 -0.36
N ASN A 223 2.19 -13.01 0.58
CA ASN A 223 2.69 -11.63 0.55
C ASN A 223 3.93 -11.52 1.44
N VAL A 224 5.10 -11.47 0.80
CA VAL A 224 6.40 -11.44 1.50
C VAL A 224 6.77 -10.00 1.80
N LEU A 225 6.94 -9.67 3.08
CA LEU A 225 7.34 -8.32 3.50
C LEU A 225 8.84 -8.12 3.34
N ARG A 226 9.21 -6.91 2.97
CA ARG A 226 10.60 -6.48 3.00
C ARG A 226 11.12 -6.42 4.44
N ILE A 227 12.27 -7.01 4.72
CA ILE A 227 12.99 -6.78 5.96
C ILE A 227 13.64 -5.39 5.91
N GLN A 228 13.22 -4.51 6.83
CA GLN A 228 13.64 -3.11 6.85
C GLN A 228 14.93 -2.96 7.69
N LEU A 229 16.06 -3.41 7.14
CA LEU A 229 17.35 -3.41 7.83
C LEU A 229 17.72 -2.03 8.40
N GLU A 230 17.28 -0.96 7.73
CA GLU A 230 17.51 0.42 8.15
C GLU A 230 16.69 0.87 9.38
N ARG A 231 15.65 0.12 9.76
CA ARG A 231 14.77 0.41 10.91
C ARG A 231 15.03 -0.53 12.09
N ILE A 232 15.77 -1.60 11.87
CA ILE A 232 16.07 -2.58 12.91
C ILE A 232 17.28 -2.09 13.70
N HIS A 233 17.01 -1.44 14.83
CA HIS A 233 18.04 -0.96 15.76
C HIS A 233 18.47 -1.99 16.82
N SER A 234 17.84 -3.18 16.82
CA SER A 234 18.13 -4.30 17.75
C SER A 234 18.21 -5.62 16.97
N ALA A 235 18.92 -6.59 17.51
CA ALA A 235 19.03 -7.93 16.92
C ALA A 235 17.72 -8.70 17.08
N LEU A 236 16.75 -8.48 16.17
CA LEU A 236 15.46 -9.18 16.15
C LEU A 236 15.58 -10.62 15.63
N TYR A 237 16.67 -10.93 14.94
CA TYR A 237 17.08 -12.27 14.51
C TYR A 237 18.63 -12.35 14.49
N PRO A 238 19.22 -13.55 14.62
CA PRO A 238 20.66 -13.67 14.84
C PRO A 238 21.51 -13.20 13.64
N THR A 239 21.19 -13.65 12.44
CA THR A 239 21.90 -13.28 11.20
C THR A 239 20.97 -13.29 9.99
N ASN A 240 21.31 -12.54 8.93
CA ASN A 240 20.58 -12.55 7.66
C ASN A 240 20.55 -13.96 7.03
N ARG A 241 21.63 -14.72 7.17
CA ARG A 241 21.71 -16.10 6.65
C ARG A 241 20.74 -17.03 7.36
N GLU A 242 20.62 -16.88 8.67
CA GLU A 242 19.69 -17.69 9.48
C GLU A 242 18.24 -17.28 9.20
N TYR A 243 17.95 -15.98 9.09
CA TYR A 243 16.65 -15.50 8.67
C TYR A 243 16.25 -16.11 7.31
N ALA A 244 17.12 -15.99 6.30
CA ALA A 244 16.85 -16.51 4.96
C ALA A 244 16.60 -18.03 4.96
N ARG A 245 17.33 -18.78 5.79
CA ARG A 245 17.16 -20.24 5.91
C ARG A 245 15.85 -20.65 6.56
N ILE A 246 15.38 -19.90 7.57
CA ILE A 246 14.23 -20.28 8.40
C ILE A 246 12.95 -19.61 7.90
N PHE A 247 13.01 -18.33 7.49
CA PHE A 247 11.87 -17.49 7.16
C PHE A 247 11.85 -16.99 5.72
N GLY A 248 12.90 -17.23 4.93
CA GLY A 248 12.94 -16.85 3.51
C GLY A 248 12.06 -17.77 2.65
N ILE A 249 11.29 -17.15 1.74
CA ILE A 249 10.50 -17.91 0.77
C ILE A 249 11.39 -18.37 -0.39
N ASN A 250 11.40 -19.68 -0.59
CA ASN A 250 12.05 -20.40 -1.68
C ASN A 250 11.09 -21.42 -2.30
N ASN A 251 11.50 -22.09 -3.36
CA ASN A 251 10.67 -23.06 -4.07
C ASN A 251 10.22 -24.24 -3.18
N ASP A 252 11.03 -24.69 -2.22
CA ASP A 252 10.66 -25.80 -1.35
C ASP A 252 9.57 -25.45 -0.33
N VAL A 253 9.55 -24.20 0.12
CA VAL A 253 8.46 -23.67 0.96
C VAL A 253 7.22 -23.42 0.09
N LEU A 254 7.40 -22.84 -1.10
CA LEU A 254 6.28 -22.49 -1.97
C LEU A 254 5.50 -23.72 -2.49
N LYS A 255 6.14 -24.88 -2.65
CA LYS A 255 5.49 -26.16 -2.99
C LYS A 255 4.46 -26.63 -1.96
N LEU A 256 4.45 -26.08 -0.75
CA LEU A 256 3.44 -26.38 0.27
C LEU A 256 2.14 -25.62 0.06
N ALA A 257 2.17 -24.54 -0.69
CA ALA A 257 1.00 -23.76 -1.07
C ALA A 257 0.22 -24.46 -2.20
N LYS A 258 -0.90 -23.87 -2.58
CA LYS A 258 -1.66 -24.34 -3.75
C LYS A 258 -0.83 -24.19 -5.05
N ASP A 259 -1.11 -25.01 -6.05
CA ASP A 259 -0.40 -24.99 -7.34
C ASP A 259 -0.50 -23.62 -8.05
N ASP A 260 -1.64 -22.93 -7.86
CA ASP A 260 -1.94 -21.61 -8.41
C ASP A 260 -1.65 -20.46 -7.42
N VAL A 261 -0.79 -20.69 -6.41
CA VAL A 261 -0.42 -19.69 -5.43
C VAL A 261 0.11 -18.41 -6.08
N MET A 262 -0.27 -17.29 -5.52
CA MET A 262 0.17 -15.97 -5.97
C MET A 262 1.22 -15.40 -5.02
N VAL A 263 2.40 -15.05 -5.53
CA VAL A 263 3.49 -14.46 -4.74
C VAL A 263 3.53 -12.95 -4.95
N MET A 264 3.52 -12.21 -3.84
CA MET A 264 3.50 -10.74 -3.77
C MET A 264 4.64 -10.19 -2.93
N HIS A 265 5.05 -8.95 -3.23
CA HIS A 265 6.06 -8.22 -2.44
C HIS A 265 5.91 -6.70 -2.64
N PRO A 266 5.86 -5.87 -1.58
CA PRO A 266 5.65 -4.42 -1.72
C PRO A 266 6.88 -3.68 -2.29
N GLY A 267 8.03 -4.35 -2.40
CA GLY A 267 9.30 -3.80 -2.86
C GLY A 267 9.88 -2.66 -1.99
N PRO A 268 11.19 -2.39 -2.12
CA PRO A 268 12.21 -3.15 -2.86
C PRO A 268 12.51 -4.49 -2.18
N MET A 269 12.90 -5.50 -2.95
CA MET A 269 13.25 -6.82 -2.40
C MET A 269 14.71 -6.88 -1.94
N ASN A 270 14.97 -7.51 -0.79
CA ASN A 270 16.31 -7.98 -0.43
C ASN A 270 16.44 -9.42 -0.92
N ARG A 271 16.90 -9.58 -2.17
CA ARG A 271 17.00 -10.88 -2.85
C ARG A 271 17.95 -11.81 -2.08
N GLY A 272 17.49 -13.05 -1.85
CA GLY A 272 18.25 -14.04 -1.08
C GLY A 272 18.14 -13.84 0.44
N LEU A 273 17.33 -12.88 0.90
CA LEU A 273 17.00 -12.71 2.32
C LEU A 273 15.55 -13.16 2.59
N GLU A 274 14.56 -12.30 2.33
CA GLU A 274 13.15 -12.65 2.55
C GLU A 274 12.52 -13.45 1.39
N ILE A 275 13.08 -13.33 0.18
CA ILE A 275 12.60 -14.01 -1.02
C ILE A 275 13.76 -14.47 -1.90
N ALA A 276 13.71 -15.71 -2.36
CA ALA A 276 14.69 -16.26 -3.29
C ALA A 276 14.49 -15.66 -4.71
N PRO A 277 15.57 -15.39 -5.46
CA PRO A 277 15.48 -14.78 -6.79
C PRO A 277 14.60 -15.56 -7.78
N ASP A 278 14.69 -16.88 -7.77
CA ASP A 278 13.89 -17.78 -8.62
C ASP A 278 12.39 -17.69 -8.32
N VAL A 279 11.99 -17.54 -7.06
CA VAL A 279 10.60 -17.30 -6.68
C VAL A 279 10.15 -15.89 -7.08
N ALA A 280 10.99 -14.88 -6.88
CA ALA A 280 10.66 -13.49 -7.20
C ALA A 280 10.38 -13.24 -8.69
N TYR A 281 10.93 -14.07 -9.57
CA TYR A 281 10.78 -14.00 -11.03
C TYR A 281 10.02 -15.21 -11.63
N SER A 282 9.37 -16.02 -10.79
CA SER A 282 8.54 -17.14 -11.25
C SER A 282 7.23 -16.67 -11.89
N ASP A 283 6.53 -17.55 -12.57
CA ASP A 283 5.20 -17.29 -13.15
C ASP A 283 4.12 -17.07 -12.07
N GLN A 284 4.36 -17.51 -10.84
CA GLN A 284 3.50 -17.29 -9.68
C GLN A 284 3.67 -15.87 -9.10
N SER A 285 4.76 -15.18 -9.45
CA SER A 285 5.06 -13.83 -8.95
C SER A 285 4.29 -12.76 -9.71
N VAL A 286 3.58 -11.89 -8.98
CA VAL A 286 2.86 -10.74 -9.54
C VAL A 286 3.47 -9.40 -9.10
N ILE A 287 4.72 -9.41 -8.68
CA ILE A 287 5.43 -8.24 -8.12
C ILE A 287 5.48 -7.08 -9.12
N GLN A 288 5.63 -7.36 -10.42
CA GLN A 288 5.66 -6.33 -11.46
C GLN A 288 4.25 -5.80 -11.76
N GLU A 289 3.24 -6.66 -11.73
CA GLU A 289 1.83 -6.28 -11.85
C GLU A 289 1.40 -5.37 -10.71
N GLN A 290 1.85 -5.62 -9.47
CA GLN A 290 1.58 -4.74 -8.33
C GLN A 290 2.06 -3.30 -8.60
N VAL A 291 3.20 -3.11 -9.28
CA VAL A 291 3.70 -1.77 -9.61
C VAL A 291 2.74 -1.04 -10.54
N ARG A 292 2.25 -1.71 -11.59
CA ARG A 292 1.28 -1.17 -12.55
C ARG A 292 -0.06 -0.90 -11.88
N ASN A 293 -0.55 -1.86 -11.09
CA ASN A 293 -1.78 -1.77 -10.34
C ASN A 293 -1.75 -0.61 -9.34
N GLY A 294 -0.56 -0.31 -8.81
CA GLY A 294 -0.34 0.84 -7.95
C GLY A 294 -0.68 2.18 -8.59
N VAL A 295 -0.42 2.36 -9.89
CA VAL A 295 -0.80 3.59 -10.61
C VAL A 295 -2.32 3.67 -10.72
N ALA A 296 -2.98 2.60 -11.16
CA ALA A 296 -4.43 2.56 -11.34
C ALA A 296 -5.22 2.79 -10.03
N VAL A 297 -4.78 2.16 -8.94
CA VAL A 297 -5.39 2.34 -7.61
C VAL A 297 -5.21 3.78 -7.12
N ARG A 298 -4.04 4.38 -7.32
CA ARG A 298 -3.79 5.77 -6.92
C ARG A 298 -4.58 6.75 -7.77
N MET A 299 -4.79 6.48 -9.07
CA MET A 299 -5.73 7.25 -9.89
C MET A 299 -7.16 7.17 -9.31
N ALA A 300 -7.63 5.97 -8.96
CA ALA A 300 -8.95 5.79 -8.36
C ALA A 300 -9.10 6.55 -7.04
N VAL A 301 -8.10 6.47 -6.16
CA VAL A 301 -8.10 7.19 -4.87
C VAL A 301 -8.15 8.70 -5.09
N LEU A 302 -7.28 9.26 -5.95
CA LEU A 302 -7.27 10.70 -6.25
C LEU A 302 -8.61 11.17 -6.83
N TYR A 303 -9.14 10.44 -7.81
CA TYR A 303 -10.42 10.76 -8.44
C TYR A 303 -11.57 10.74 -7.41
N LEU A 304 -11.71 9.65 -6.66
CA LEU A 304 -12.81 9.48 -5.71
C LEU A 304 -12.76 10.46 -4.54
N THR A 305 -11.58 10.80 -4.06
CA THR A 305 -11.44 11.73 -2.92
C THR A 305 -11.61 13.19 -3.34
N ILE A 306 -11.13 13.58 -4.52
CA ILE A 306 -11.17 14.98 -4.99
C ILE A 306 -12.51 15.30 -5.67
N ILE A 307 -12.98 14.44 -6.59
CA ILE A 307 -14.18 14.68 -7.38
C ILE A 307 -15.40 13.97 -6.79
N GLY A 308 -15.24 12.73 -6.33
CA GLY A 308 -16.33 11.85 -5.91
C GLY A 308 -16.89 11.02 -7.08
N GLY A 309 -18.16 10.62 -6.96
CA GLY A 309 -18.81 9.73 -7.93
C GLY A 309 -18.55 8.24 -7.62
N ASP A 310 -19.04 7.38 -8.49
CA ASP A 310 -18.86 5.93 -8.43
C ASP A 310 -18.12 5.37 -9.66
N GLY A 311 -17.63 6.29 -10.50
CA GLY A 311 -16.95 5.97 -11.75
C GLY A 311 -17.90 5.51 -12.87
N SER A 312 -19.20 5.64 -12.73
CA SER A 312 -20.16 5.29 -13.80
C SER A 312 -19.95 6.14 -15.07
N GLU A 313 -19.52 7.39 -14.87
CA GLU A 313 -19.18 8.32 -15.94
C GLU A 313 -17.87 8.00 -16.67
N LEU A 314 -17.08 7.07 -16.16
CA LEU A 314 -15.84 6.65 -16.82
C LEU A 314 -16.18 5.70 -17.96
N ALA A 315 -16.18 6.22 -19.19
CA ALA A 315 -16.53 5.52 -20.43
C ALA A 315 -15.43 4.54 -20.93
N TYR A 316 -14.57 4.01 -20.04
CA TYR A 316 -13.39 3.19 -20.38
C TYR A 316 -13.53 1.72 -19.99
#